data_cc74b7f310f2437ad30d9bd9f118bc51
#
_entry.id   cc74b7f310f2437ad30d9bd9f118bc51
#
_cell.length_a   1.000
_cell.length_b   1.000
_cell.length_c   1.000
_cell.angle_alpha   90.00
_cell.angle_beta   90.00
_cell.angle_gamma   90.00
#
_symmetry.space_group_name_H-M   'P 1'
#
loop_
_entity.id
_entity.type
_entity.pdbx_description
1 polymer ?
#
loop_
_entity_poly.entity_id
_entity_poly.type
_entity_poly.pdbx_seq_one_letter_code
_entity_poly.pdbx_strand_id
1 'polypeptide(L)'
;MRKQKGITLIALIITIIIMLILVGVTVNVVINSDMIRTADKAVKAWNEETQKENETINELDKLIDDLVNNRMDPTPLYAALYSDGALVFYADSTHILETRNGASLVQKTVDISDTADLSLAEVAPLLPWSNDNEFAKKVTSVIIADKVAPKSGKYLFRNLININKIEGFRNLNTCNMTSMRGMFTLCNNLATINLSHFNTENVTDMAMMFVDCYNLKQLDLRNFNTSKVIDMDSIFYGCANLETVDISNWDTGSMQNMTWAFGSGDNATIPNVMNLKRIIGIENLDVSNVTTMERMFRNCKKLETLDLHKWNVSNVENMLQLFNGCRSLKTLNIDGWNMKNVTNIQYMFNSCEVLEGTIALTFDSTKITTYTGTFNGTAQNSNNPLIVNYTSSATGIIDNVIATQSGDKVQKGSQID
;
A
#
# COMPACT_ATOMS: atom_id res chain seq x y z
N MET A 1 -34.78 26.42 8.90
CA MET A 1 -34.41 27.64 9.67
C MET A 1 -33.06 28.13 9.18
N ARG A 2 -33.01 29.23 8.41
CA ARG A 2 -31.76 29.83 7.97
C ARG A 2 -31.08 30.46 9.19
N LYS A 3 -29.89 29.95 9.56
CA LYS A 3 -29.01 30.65 10.50
C LYS A 3 -28.47 31.90 9.77
N GLN A 4 -28.85 33.06 10.22
CA GLN A 4 -28.15 34.30 9.87
C GLN A 4 -26.71 34.15 10.33
N LYS A 5 -25.77 34.19 9.36
CA LYS A 5 -24.34 34.32 9.66
C LYS A 5 -24.14 35.69 10.30
N GLY A 6 -23.73 35.70 11.55
CA GLY A 6 -23.32 36.94 12.19
C GLY A 6 -22.12 37.51 11.43
N ILE A 7 -22.23 38.78 11.03
CA ILE A 7 -21.11 39.55 10.50
C ILE A 7 -20.09 39.60 11.66
N THR A 8 -18.89 39.09 11.45
CA THR A 8 -17.82 39.17 12.46
C THR A 8 -17.49 40.66 12.71
N LEU A 9 -17.11 40.99 13.95
CA LEU A 9 -16.71 42.34 14.34
C LEU A 9 -15.67 42.94 13.39
N ILE A 10 -14.80 42.10 12.85
CA ILE A 10 -13.74 42.44 11.87
C ILE A 10 -14.35 42.84 10.51
N ALA A 11 -15.34 42.06 10.01
CA ALA A 11 -16.02 42.43 8.76
C ALA A 11 -16.76 43.77 8.90
N LEU A 12 -17.34 44.07 10.06
CA LEU A 12 -17.97 45.32 10.37
C LEU A 12 -16.95 46.48 10.38
N ILE A 13 -15.79 46.27 11.02
CA ILE A 13 -14.71 47.28 11.07
C ILE A 13 -14.15 47.58 9.66
N ILE A 14 -13.95 46.55 8.83
CA ILE A 14 -13.48 46.73 7.44
C ILE A 14 -14.53 47.46 6.61
N THR A 15 -15.82 47.14 6.76
CA THR A 15 -16.90 47.83 6.05
C THR A 15 -16.94 49.32 6.44
N ILE A 16 -16.74 49.64 7.72
CA ILE A 16 -16.68 51.04 8.23
C ILE A 16 -15.47 51.76 7.65
N ILE A 17 -14.31 51.14 7.58
CA ILE A 17 -13.08 51.71 7.00
C ILE A 17 -13.25 51.98 5.50
N ILE A 18 -13.84 51.04 4.77
CA ILE A 18 -14.15 51.21 3.33
C ILE A 18 -15.19 52.33 3.13
N MET A 19 -16.23 52.44 3.95
CA MET A 19 -17.20 53.53 3.89
C MET A 19 -16.55 54.89 4.19
N LEU A 20 -15.65 54.98 5.15
CA LEU A 20 -14.93 56.22 5.46
C LEU A 20 -14.00 56.66 4.32
N ILE A 21 -13.44 55.73 3.57
CA ILE A 21 -12.63 56.01 2.38
C ILE A 21 -13.50 56.45 1.21
N LEU A 22 -14.70 55.85 1.03
CA LEU A 22 -15.63 56.16 -0.07
C LEU A 22 -16.38 57.49 0.12
N VAL A 23 -16.57 57.97 1.35
CA VAL A 23 -17.32 59.21 1.65
C VAL A 23 -16.46 60.48 1.50
N GLY A 24 -15.17 60.35 1.10
CA GLY A 24 -14.37 61.53 0.68
C GLY A 24 -14.14 62.56 1.77
N VAL A 25 -14.08 62.18 3.02
CA VAL A 25 -13.66 63.06 4.10
C VAL A 25 -12.16 63.28 3.98
N THR A 26 -11.78 64.39 3.37
CA THR A 26 -10.42 64.93 3.42
C THR A 26 -10.14 65.39 4.84
N VAL A 27 -9.88 64.46 5.72
CA VAL A 27 -9.23 64.75 6.99
C VAL A 27 -7.74 64.80 6.71
N ASN A 28 -7.17 65.98 6.86
CA ASN A 28 -5.73 66.18 6.97
C ASN A 28 -5.27 65.46 8.25
N VAL A 29 -5.27 64.15 8.23
CA VAL A 29 -4.67 63.34 9.27
C VAL A 29 -3.19 63.27 8.96
N VAL A 30 -2.38 63.89 9.79
CA VAL A 30 -0.97 63.55 9.93
C VAL A 30 -0.89 62.04 10.06
N ILE A 31 -0.46 61.37 9.01
CA ILE A 31 -0.38 59.92 8.95
C ILE A 31 0.68 59.52 9.97
N ASN A 32 0.25 59.19 11.17
CA ASN A 32 1.12 58.70 12.20
C ASN A 32 1.55 57.26 11.79
N SER A 33 2.85 57.04 11.68
CA SER A 33 3.44 55.74 11.28
C SER A 33 2.89 54.55 12.08
N ASP A 34 2.42 54.77 13.30
CA ASP A 34 1.80 53.77 14.15
C ASP A 34 0.38 53.36 13.69
N MET A 35 -0.39 54.22 13.04
CA MET A 35 -1.70 53.87 12.50
C MET A 35 -1.59 52.99 11.27
N ILE A 36 -0.64 53.28 10.37
CA ILE A 36 -0.37 52.43 9.19
C ILE A 36 0.14 51.06 9.65
N ARG A 37 1.03 51.02 10.61
CA ARG A 37 1.56 49.80 11.18
C ARG A 37 0.50 48.93 11.89
N THR A 38 -0.50 49.57 12.50
CA THR A 38 -1.63 48.88 13.14
C THR A 38 -2.61 48.36 12.09
N ALA A 39 -2.87 49.13 11.03
CA ALA A 39 -3.68 48.67 9.88
C ALA A 39 -3.02 47.50 9.14
N ASP A 40 -1.71 47.55 8.90
CA ASP A 40 -0.96 46.45 8.27
C ASP A 40 -0.98 45.18 9.16
N LYS A 41 -0.89 45.32 10.47
CA LYS A 41 -1.05 44.18 11.39
C LYS A 41 -2.47 43.59 11.35
N ALA A 42 -3.49 44.43 11.29
CA ALA A 42 -4.87 44.00 11.21
C ALA A 42 -5.17 43.30 9.86
N VAL A 43 -4.61 43.81 8.74
CA VAL A 43 -4.72 43.18 7.42
C VAL A 43 -3.99 41.84 7.37
N LYS A 44 -2.80 41.73 7.98
CA LYS A 44 -2.09 40.45 8.08
C LYS A 44 -2.86 39.45 8.93
N ALA A 45 -3.36 39.84 10.10
CA ALA A 45 -4.16 38.98 10.95
C ALA A 45 -5.45 38.52 10.26
N TRP A 46 -6.11 39.42 9.52
CA TRP A 46 -7.28 39.08 8.72
C TRP A 46 -6.97 38.09 7.60
N ASN A 47 -5.85 38.28 6.89
CA ASN A 47 -5.42 37.37 5.84
C ASN A 47 -5.09 35.98 6.41
N GLU A 48 -4.43 35.92 7.57
CA GLU A 48 -4.12 34.66 8.27
C GLU A 48 -5.38 33.95 8.74
N GLU A 49 -6.38 34.70 9.24
CA GLU A 49 -7.67 34.15 9.69
C GLU A 49 -8.52 33.67 8.50
N THR A 50 -8.53 34.45 7.39
CA THR A 50 -9.20 34.06 6.14
C THR A 50 -8.53 32.82 5.51
N GLN A 51 -7.22 32.72 5.60
CA GLN A 51 -6.51 31.54 5.12
C GLN A 51 -6.88 30.30 5.95
N LYS A 52 -6.96 30.42 7.27
CA LYS A 52 -7.42 29.35 8.17
C LYS A 52 -8.88 28.97 7.94
N GLU A 53 -9.77 29.95 7.72
CA GLU A 53 -11.17 29.70 7.34
C GLU A 53 -11.25 28.92 6.02
N ASN A 54 -10.47 29.32 5.00
CA ASN A 54 -10.41 28.62 3.71
C ASN A 54 -9.82 27.21 3.84
N GLU A 55 -8.80 27.02 4.67
CA GLU A 55 -8.25 25.68 4.99
C GLU A 55 -9.33 24.82 5.66
N THR A 56 -10.07 25.36 6.64
CA THR A 56 -11.17 24.67 7.32
C THR A 56 -12.34 24.33 6.37
N ILE A 57 -12.69 25.26 5.45
CA ILE A 57 -13.71 25.03 4.43
C ILE A 57 -13.25 23.93 3.48
N ASN A 58 -12.00 23.95 3.03
CA ASN A 58 -11.44 22.90 2.18
C ASN A 58 -11.39 21.54 2.87
N GLU A 59 -11.10 21.51 4.18
CA GLU A 59 -11.16 20.28 4.98
C GLU A 59 -12.61 19.79 5.14
N LEU A 60 -13.57 20.70 5.34
CA LEU A 60 -14.99 20.37 5.45
C LEU A 60 -15.56 19.87 4.11
N ASP A 61 -15.21 20.53 3.00
CA ASP A 61 -15.58 20.08 1.65
C ASP A 61 -14.97 18.71 1.34
N LYS A 62 -13.74 18.46 1.79
CA LYS A 62 -13.11 17.15 1.68
C LYS A 62 -13.86 16.09 2.52
N LEU A 63 -14.24 16.42 3.77
CA LEU A 63 -15.04 15.53 4.63
C LEU A 63 -16.42 15.26 4.04
N ILE A 64 -17.07 16.28 3.45
CA ILE A 64 -18.37 16.12 2.78
C ILE A 64 -18.22 15.26 1.52
N ASP A 65 -17.18 15.50 0.71
CA ASP A 65 -16.88 14.66 -0.44
C ASP A 65 -16.58 13.21 -0.04
N ASP A 66 -15.82 13.00 1.04
CA ASP A 66 -15.54 11.67 1.58
C ASP A 66 -16.83 10.99 2.10
N LEU A 67 -17.73 11.73 2.78
CA LEU A 67 -19.03 11.21 3.24
C LEU A 67 -19.99 10.88 2.10
N VAL A 68 -20.02 11.71 1.05
CA VAL A 68 -20.85 11.50 -0.15
C VAL A 68 -20.29 10.34 -0.96
N ASN A 69 -18.96 10.27 -1.10
CA ASN A 69 -18.28 9.20 -1.81
C ASN A 69 -18.43 7.85 -1.11
N ASN A 70 -18.51 7.80 0.24
CA ASN A 70 -18.74 6.58 0.99
C ASN A 70 -20.17 6.00 0.88
N ARG A 71 -21.07 6.66 0.14
CA ARG A 71 -22.49 6.24 -0.02
C ARG A 71 -22.97 6.27 -1.47
N MET A 72 -22.04 6.34 -2.41
CA MET A 72 -22.43 6.37 -3.82
C MET A 72 -22.92 4.98 -4.25
N ASP A 73 -24.09 4.92 -4.90
CA ASP A 73 -24.57 3.68 -5.52
C ASP A 73 -23.60 3.19 -6.60
N PRO A 74 -23.52 1.87 -6.83
CA PRO A 74 -22.68 1.34 -7.91
C PRO A 74 -23.03 1.98 -9.24
N THR A 75 -22.02 2.41 -9.99
CA THR A 75 -22.18 2.97 -11.33
C THR A 75 -21.52 2.07 -12.36
N PRO A 76 -22.02 2.05 -13.61
CA PRO A 76 -21.28 1.49 -14.73
C PRO A 76 -19.89 2.12 -14.86
N LEU A 77 -18.99 1.41 -15.52
CA LEU A 77 -17.64 1.90 -15.83
C LEU A 77 -17.30 1.52 -17.27
N TYR A 78 -17.04 2.50 -18.08
CA TYR A 78 -16.62 2.35 -19.47
C TYR A 78 -15.23 2.98 -19.64
N ALA A 79 -14.44 2.45 -20.56
CA ALA A 79 -13.15 3.04 -20.90
C ALA A 79 -13.01 3.25 -22.40
N ALA A 80 -12.33 4.30 -22.81
CA ALA A 80 -12.02 4.63 -24.19
C ALA A 80 -10.54 4.98 -24.35
N LEU A 81 -9.87 4.34 -25.33
CA LEU A 81 -8.52 4.70 -25.75
C LEU A 81 -8.60 5.63 -26.95
N TYR A 82 -7.84 6.73 -26.88
CA TYR A 82 -7.72 7.72 -27.95
C TYR A 82 -6.34 7.65 -28.63
N SER A 83 -6.25 8.19 -29.85
CA SER A 83 -5.03 8.11 -30.68
C SER A 83 -3.81 8.86 -30.12
N ASP A 84 -4.02 9.73 -29.14
CA ASP A 84 -2.96 10.40 -28.36
C ASP A 84 -2.41 9.54 -27.20
N GLY A 85 -2.96 8.34 -27.02
CA GLY A 85 -2.59 7.43 -25.93
C GLY A 85 -3.33 7.67 -24.62
N ALA A 86 -4.35 8.52 -24.60
CA ALA A 86 -5.19 8.73 -23.42
C ALA A 86 -6.20 7.58 -23.26
N LEU A 87 -6.16 6.87 -22.13
CA LEU A 87 -7.18 5.92 -21.68
C LEU A 87 -8.11 6.67 -20.70
N VAL A 88 -9.34 6.87 -21.09
CA VAL A 88 -10.31 7.70 -20.35
C VAL A 88 -11.46 6.85 -19.84
N PHE A 89 -11.80 7.00 -18.56
CA PHE A 89 -12.87 6.28 -17.89
C PHE A 89 -14.10 7.17 -17.70
N TYR A 90 -15.29 6.60 -17.94
CA TYR A 90 -16.58 7.27 -17.92
C TYR A 90 -17.63 6.43 -17.17
N ALA A 91 -18.62 7.12 -16.56
CA ALA A 91 -19.79 6.48 -15.93
C ALA A 91 -20.86 6.10 -16.96
N ASP A 92 -20.87 6.72 -18.15
CA ASP A 92 -21.85 6.50 -19.19
C ASP A 92 -21.18 6.37 -20.56
N SER A 93 -21.55 5.36 -21.32
CA SER A 93 -21.02 5.13 -22.68
C SER A 93 -21.35 6.26 -23.65
N THR A 94 -22.40 7.06 -23.39
CA THR A 94 -22.77 8.24 -24.20
C THR A 94 -21.82 9.41 -24.03
N HIS A 95 -21.01 9.43 -22.97
CA HIS A 95 -19.95 10.41 -22.76
C HIS A 95 -18.70 10.14 -23.60
N ILE A 96 -18.59 8.96 -24.21
CA ILE A 96 -17.46 8.59 -25.08
C ILE A 96 -17.64 9.26 -26.43
N LEU A 97 -16.79 10.24 -26.71
CA LEU A 97 -16.79 11.00 -27.96
C LEU A 97 -15.93 10.30 -29.03
N GLU A 98 -16.30 10.41 -30.30
CA GLU A 98 -15.48 9.94 -31.43
C GLU A 98 -14.14 10.70 -31.54
N THR A 99 -14.09 11.94 -31.06
CA THR A 99 -12.86 12.74 -30.96
C THR A 99 -12.78 13.46 -29.62
N ARG A 100 -11.58 13.53 -29.03
CA ARG A 100 -11.27 14.23 -27.79
C ARG A 100 -10.00 15.06 -27.98
N ASN A 101 -10.08 16.39 -27.82
CA ASN A 101 -8.93 17.30 -27.97
C ASN A 101 -8.16 17.09 -29.30
N GLY A 102 -8.87 16.73 -30.38
CA GLY A 102 -8.27 16.44 -31.70
C GLY A 102 -7.80 14.98 -31.88
N ALA A 103 -7.77 14.16 -30.81
CA ALA A 103 -7.44 12.74 -30.91
C ALA A 103 -8.69 11.92 -31.23
N SER A 104 -8.57 10.96 -32.17
CA SER A 104 -9.66 10.07 -32.58
C SER A 104 -9.82 8.88 -31.62
N LEU A 105 -11.05 8.43 -31.44
CA LEU A 105 -11.35 7.20 -30.71
C LEU A 105 -10.70 6.00 -31.42
N VAL A 106 -9.94 5.20 -30.67
CA VAL A 106 -9.28 3.97 -31.15
C VAL A 106 -10.10 2.74 -30.76
N GLN A 107 -10.49 2.67 -29.48
CA GLN A 107 -11.23 1.53 -28.93
C GLN A 107 -12.01 1.95 -27.69
N LYS A 108 -13.17 1.32 -27.46
CA LYS A 108 -13.96 1.44 -26.24
C LYS A 108 -14.33 0.07 -25.67
N THR A 109 -14.59 0.02 -24.36
CA THR A 109 -15.05 -1.19 -23.66
C THR A 109 -16.57 -1.26 -23.57
N VAL A 110 -17.07 -2.41 -23.18
CA VAL A 110 -18.40 -2.58 -22.57
C VAL A 110 -18.35 -2.09 -21.12
N ASP A 111 -19.43 -2.24 -20.36
CA ASP A 111 -19.42 -1.99 -18.93
C ASP A 111 -18.45 -2.96 -18.23
N ILE A 112 -17.47 -2.40 -17.53
CA ILE A 112 -16.41 -3.12 -16.81
C ILE A 112 -16.48 -2.90 -15.28
N SER A 113 -17.63 -2.45 -14.78
CA SER A 113 -17.80 -2.06 -13.38
C SER A 113 -17.79 -3.23 -12.39
N ASP A 114 -18.03 -4.45 -12.87
CA ASP A 114 -18.13 -5.65 -12.03
C ASP A 114 -17.29 -6.80 -12.61
N THR A 115 -16.07 -6.94 -12.12
CA THR A 115 -15.12 -8.00 -12.52
C THR A 115 -14.68 -8.85 -11.33
N ALA A 116 -15.35 -8.71 -10.16
CA ALA A 116 -14.87 -9.29 -8.90
C ALA A 116 -14.70 -10.82 -8.97
N ASP A 117 -15.69 -11.51 -9.51
CA ASP A 117 -15.73 -12.97 -9.57
C ASP A 117 -15.06 -13.57 -10.82
N LEU A 118 -14.59 -12.71 -11.75
CA LEU A 118 -13.99 -13.17 -13.00
C LEU A 118 -12.51 -13.54 -12.80
N SER A 119 -12.05 -14.60 -13.47
CA SER A 119 -10.63 -14.93 -13.62
C SER A 119 -9.91 -13.90 -14.52
N LEU A 120 -8.58 -13.92 -14.53
CA LEU A 120 -7.81 -13.04 -15.44
C LEU A 120 -8.16 -13.32 -16.92
N ALA A 121 -8.39 -14.57 -17.29
CA ALA A 121 -8.76 -14.94 -18.65
C ALA A 121 -10.12 -14.36 -19.08
N GLU A 122 -11.07 -14.26 -18.14
CA GLU A 122 -12.40 -13.67 -18.38
C GLU A 122 -12.36 -12.14 -18.35
N VAL A 123 -11.49 -11.55 -17.52
CA VAL A 123 -11.30 -10.08 -17.45
C VAL A 123 -10.57 -9.54 -18.68
N ALA A 124 -9.60 -10.27 -19.22
CA ALA A 124 -8.74 -9.79 -20.29
C ALA A 124 -9.48 -9.27 -21.55
N PRO A 125 -10.54 -9.90 -22.03
CA PRO A 125 -11.33 -9.35 -23.13
C PRO A 125 -12.08 -8.05 -22.76
N LEU A 126 -12.43 -7.87 -21.49
CA LEU A 126 -13.13 -6.68 -20.97
C LEU A 126 -12.17 -5.51 -20.77
N LEU A 127 -10.94 -5.79 -20.32
CA LEU A 127 -9.86 -4.85 -20.08
C LEU A 127 -8.71 -5.12 -21.08
N PRO A 128 -8.79 -4.64 -22.32
CA PRO A 128 -7.81 -5.02 -23.37
C PRO A 128 -6.35 -4.77 -22.99
N TRP A 129 -6.10 -3.73 -22.20
CA TRP A 129 -4.75 -3.42 -21.71
C TRP A 129 -4.21 -4.42 -20.68
N SER A 130 -5.07 -5.22 -20.03
CA SER A 130 -4.64 -6.08 -18.93
C SER A 130 -3.75 -7.24 -19.35
N ASN A 131 -3.86 -7.73 -20.59
CA ASN A 131 -3.05 -8.83 -21.14
C ASN A 131 -2.32 -8.48 -22.43
N ASP A 132 -2.79 -7.49 -23.18
CA ASP A 132 -2.19 -7.09 -24.44
C ASP A 132 -1.09 -6.05 -24.23
N ASN A 133 0.17 -6.49 -24.31
CA ASN A 133 1.31 -5.59 -24.17
C ASN A 133 1.35 -4.51 -25.27
N GLU A 134 0.85 -4.77 -26.48
CA GLU A 134 0.85 -3.77 -27.55
C GLU A 134 -0.23 -2.71 -27.31
N PHE A 135 -1.38 -3.09 -26.78
CA PHE A 135 -2.39 -2.13 -26.33
C PHE A 135 -1.87 -1.28 -25.16
N ALA A 136 -1.38 -1.94 -24.12
CA ALA A 136 -0.85 -1.30 -22.91
C ALA A 136 0.27 -0.30 -23.21
N LYS A 137 1.16 -0.63 -24.17
CA LYS A 137 2.24 0.27 -24.61
C LYS A 137 1.74 1.56 -25.26
N LYS A 138 0.55 1.56 -25.85
CA LYS A 138 -0.07 2.77 -26.44
C LYS A 138 -0.62 3.70 -25.39
N VAL A 139 -0.95 3.19 -24.18
CA VAL A 139 -1.49 4.02 -23.09
C VAL A 139 -0.35 4.82 -22.46
N THR A 140 -0.41 6.14 -22.59
CA THR A 140 0.56 7.07 -22.02
C THR A 140 0.00 7.92 -20.90
N SER A 141 -1.32 8.03 -20.80
CA SER A 141 -2.02 8.71 -19.72
C SER A 141 -3.34 8.01 -19.36
N VAL A 142 -3.75 8.14 -18.13
CA VAL A 142 -5.05 7.68 -17.63
C VAL A 142 -5.81 8.85 -17.04
N ILE A 143 -7.09 8.95 -17.40
CA ILE A 143 -7.99 10.02 -16.97
C ILE A 143 -9.31 9.41 -16.50
N ILE A 144 -9.75 9.75 -15.29
CA ILE A 144 -11.09 9.40 -14.81
C ILE A 144 -11.96 10.65 -14.96
N ALA A 145 -12.74 10.69 -16.04
CA ALA A 145 -13.47 11.87 -16.44
C ALA A 145 -14.73 12.11 -15.59
N ASP A 146 -15.48 11.04 -15.32
CA ASP A 146 -16.70 11.08 -14.53
C ASP A 146 -16.48 10.56 -13.12
N LYS A 147 -17.34 10.93 -12.17
CA LYS A 147 -17.44 10.24 -10.87
C LYS A 147 -18.01 8.84 -11.10
N VAL A 148 -17.24 7.83 -10.74
CA VAL A 148 -17.54 6.41 -10.92
C VAL A 148 -17.39 5.65 -9.63
N ALA A 149 -18.26 4.66 -9.40
CA ALA A 149 -18.24 3.80 -8.20
C ALA A 149 -18.41 2.31 -8.61
N PRO A 150 -17.41 1.70 -9.28
CA PRO A 150 -17.52 0.31 -9.71
C PRO A 150 -17.51 -0.65 -8.51
N LYS A 151 -18.09 -1.84 -8.68
CA LYS A 151 -18.10 -2.90 -7.67
C LYS A 151 -16.77 -3.63 -7.54
N SER A 152 -15.89 -3.48 -8.54
CA SER A 152 -14.59 -4.13 -8.56
C SER A 152 -13.50 -3.23 -9.12
N GLY A 153 -12.33 -3.29 -8.48
CA GLY A 153 -11.07 -2.72 -8.99
C GLY A 153 -10.12 -3.77 -9.56
N LYS A 154 -10.59 -5.04 -9.68
CA LYS A 154 -9.76 -6.17 -10.09
C LYS A 154 -9.14 -5.94 -11.45
N TYR A 155 -7.80 -5.89 -11.49
CA TYR A 155 -6.98 -5.64 -12.68
C TYR A 155 -7.23 -4.31 -13.41
N LEU A 156 -7.95 -3.35 -12.81
CA LEU A 156 -8.45 -2.15 -13.48
C LEU A 156 -7.36 -1.32 -14.17
N PHE A 157 -6.19 -1.18 -13.56
CA PHE A 157 -5.03 -0.47 -14.14
C PHE A 157 -3.85 -1.40 -14.43
N ARG A 158 -4.10 -2.72 -14.46
CA ARG A 158 -3.04 -3.70 -14.70
C ARG A 158 -2.35 -3.47 -16.04
N ASN A 159 -1.01 -3.66 -16.04
CA ASN A 159 -0.17 -3.62 -17.24
C ASN A 159 -0.07 -2.24 -17.95
N LEU A 160 -0.46 -1.16 -17.27
CA LEU A 160 -0.30 0.20 -17.80
C LEU A 160 1.14 0.68 -17.56
N ILE A 161 2.08 0.08 -18.28
CA ILE A 161 3.52 0.17 -18.06
C ILE A 161 4.12 1.57 -18.23
N ASN A 162 3.46 2.44 -19.02
CA ASN A 162 3.98 3.77 -19.36
C ASN A 162 3.36 4.91 -18.53
N ILE A 163 2.33 4.64 -17.71
CA ILE A 163 1.70 5.70 -16.92
C ILE A 163 2.57 6.07 -15.72
N ASN A 164 2.62 7.37 -15.43
CA ASN A 164 3.27 7.90 -14.23
C ASN A 164 2.30 8.60 -13.26
N LYS A 165 1.06 8.85 -13.69
CA LYS A 165 -0.03 9.43 -12.89
C LYS A 165 -1.39 9.01 -13.45
N ILE A 166 -2.43 9.17 -12.62
CA ILE A 166 -3.83 9.03 -13.00
C ILE A 166 -4.51 10.38 -12.75
N GLU A 167 -5.00 11.02 -13.80
CA GLU A 167 -5.72 12.29 -13.70
C GLU A 167 -7.18 12.03 -13.29
N GLY A 168 -7.75 12.93 -12.49
CA GLY A 168 -9.11 12.75 -11.97
C GLY A 168 -9.26 11.55 -11.02
N PHE A 169 -8.18 11.08 -10.40
CA PHE A 169 -8.19 9.85 -9.60
C PHE A 169 -9.19 9.90 -8.44
N ARG A 170 -9.48 11.09 -7.89
CA ARG A 170 -10.52 11.28 -6.87
C ARG A 170 -11.95 11.02 -7.37
N ASN A 171 -12.16 10.97 -8.68
CA ASN A 171 -13.44 10.60 -9.28
C ASN A 171 -13.71 9.07 -9.18
N LEU A 172 -12.69 8.26 -8.88
CA LEU A 172 -12.85 6.82 -8.63
C LEU A 172 -13.25 6.61 -7.17
N ASN A 173 -14.53 6.38 -6.94
CA ASN A 173 -15.05 5.98 -5.65
C ASN A 173 -14.93 4.47 -5.47
N THR A 174 -14.26 4.04 -4.42
CA THR A 174 -13.97 2.62 -4.19
C THR A 174 -14.89 1.96 -3.13
N CYS A 175 -15.89 2.69 -2.62
CA CYS A 175 -16.74 2.21 -1.51
C CYS A 175 -17.51 0.91 -1.81
N ASN A 176 -17.77 0.63 -3.10
CA ASN A 176 -18.47 -0.59 -3.53
C ASN A 176 -17.54 -1.74 -3.91
N MET A 177 -16.21 -1.50 -3.94
CA MET A 177 -15.27 -2.52 -4.39
C MET A 177 -15.15 -3.64 -3.37
N THR A 178 -15.30 -4.88 -3.83
CA THR A 178 -15.08 -6.09 -3.05
C THR A 178 -13.73 -6.75 -3.35
N SER A 179 -13.14 -6.47 -4.51
CA SER A 179 -11.80 -6.92 -4.90
C SER A 179 -10.98 -5.80 -5.50
N MET A 180 -9.73 -5.69 -5.07
CA MET A 180 -8.67 -4.87 -5.66
C MET A 180 -7.50 -5.72 -6.17
N ARG A 181 -7.76 -7.03 -6.40
CA ARG A 181 -6.73 -7.97 -6.90
C ARG A 181 -6.08 -7.44 -8.15
N GLY A 182 -4.75 -7.32 -8.12
CA GLY A 182 -3.94 -6.94 -9.26
C GLY A 182 -4.23 -5.55 -9.83
N MET A 183 -4.88 -4.66 -9.06
CA MET A 183 -5.37 -3.37 -9.57
C MET A 183 -4.29 -2.53 -10.26
N PHE A 184 -3.07 -2.54 -9.74
CA PHE A 184 -1.91 -1.78 -10.28
C PHE A 184 -0.76 -2.69 -10.74
N THR A 185 -0.99 -4.01 -10.86
CA THR A 185 0.06 -4.95 -11.33
C THR A 185 0.71 -4.43 -12.61
N LEU A 186 2.06 -4.43 -12.65
CA LEU A 186 2.86 -3.99 -13.81
C LEU A 186 2.71 -2.49 -14.18
N CYS A 187 2.30 -1.63 -13.24
CA CYS A 187 2.37 -0.18 -13.43
C CYS A 187 3.83 0.31 -13.21
N ASN A 188 4.73 -0.08 -14.12
CA ASN A 188 6.17 -0.01 -13.92
C ASN A 188 6.72 1.41 -13.74
N ASN A 189 6.12 2.40 -14.39
CA ASN A 189 6.57 3.79 -14.34
C ASN A 189 5.92 4.61 -13.22
N LEU A 190 4.98 4.02 -12.47
CA LEU A 190 4.29 4.70 -11.37
C LEU A 190 5.24 4.84 -10.18
N ALA A 191 5.80 6.04 -9.97
CA ALA A 191 6.75 6.30 -8.89
C ALA A 191 6.09 6.65 -7.56
N THR A 192 4.91 7.24 -7.62
CA THR A 192 4.09 7.61 -6.47
C THR A 192 2.61 7.45 -6.79
N ILE A 193 1.81 7.11 -5.80
CA ILE A 193 0.36 7.07 -5.92
C ILE A 193 -0.26 7.54 -4.61
N ASN A 194 -1.28 8.39 -4.70
CA ASN A 194 -2.05 8.84 -3.54
C ASN A 194 -3.36 8.08 -3.45
N LEU A 195 -3.47 7.20 -2.45
CA LEU A 195 -4.64 6.35 -2.18
C LEU A 195 -5.43 6.81 -0.95
N SER A 196 -5.18 8.02 -0.44
CA SER A 196 -5.81 8.52 0.80
C SER A 196 -7.34 8.63 0.72
N HIS A 197 -7.91 8.68 -0.49
CA HIS A 197 -9.36 8.73 -0.74
C HIS A 197 -10.00 7.35 -0.95
N PHE A 198 -9.21 6.27 -0.95
CA PHE A 198 -9.77 4.92 -1.11
C PHE A 198 -10.53 4.50 0.14
N ASN A 199 -11.77 4.07 -0.06
CA ASN A 199 -12.54 3.32 0.92
C ASN A 199 -12.40 1.82 0.62
N THR A 200 -11.85 1.08 1.56
CA THR A 200 -11.58 -0.36 1.39
C THR A 200 -12.41 -1.23 2.35
N GLU A 201 -13.43 -0.66 3.00
CA GLU A 201 -14.23 -1.35 4.04
C GLU A 201 -14.95 -2.61 3.55
N ASN A 202 -15.18 -2.73 2.24
CA ASN A 202 -15.84 -3.89 1.62
C ASN A 202 -14.89 -4.83 0.89
N VAL A 203 -13.58 -4.49 0.85
CA VAL A 203 -12.58 -5.28 0.12
C VAL A 203 -12.22 -6.53 0.90
N THR A 204 -12.31 -7.67 0.24
CA THR A 204 -11.94 -8.99 0.78
C THR A 204 -10.68 -9.56 0.13
N ASP A 205 -10.28 -9.07 -1.04
CA ASP A 205 -9.16 -9.56 -1.84
C ASP A 205 -8.29 -8.40 -2.33
N MET A 206 -7.06 -8.34 -1.83
CA MET A 206 -6.02 -7.36 -2.22
C MET A 206 -4.79 -8.05 -2.84
N ALA A 207 -4.90 -9.34 -3.17
CA ALA A 207 -3.76 -10.07 -3.71
C ALA A 207 -3.23 -9.40 -5.00
N MET A 208 -1.91 -9.43 -5.16
CA MET A 208 -1.21 -8.91 -6.35
C MET A 208 -1.40 -7.40 -6.63
N MET A 209 -1.96 -6.62 -5.69
CA MET A 209 -2.39 -5.24 -5.97
C MET A 209 -1.31 -4.37 -6.60
N PHE A 210 -0.05 -4.52 -6.18
CA PHE A 210 1.10 -3.74 -6.66
C PHE A 210 2.21 -4.60 -7.24
N VAL A 211 1.92 -5.84 -7.69
CA VAL A 211 2.96 -6.71 -8.27
C VAL A 211 3.73 -5.96 -9.38
N ASP A 212 5.07 -6.01 -9.28
CA ASP A 212 5.99 -5.44 -10.27
C ASP A 212 5.81 -3.93 -10.54
N CYS A 213 5.34 -3.16 -9.56
CA CYS A 213 5.38 -1.70 -9.60
C CYS A 213 6.82 -1.23 -9.31
N TYR A 214 7.75 -1.42 -10.26
CA TYR A 214 9.20 -1.28 -10.04
C TYR A 214 9.65 0.09 -9.54
N ASN A 215 9.01 1.17 -10.00
CA ASN A 215 9.43 2.53 -9.66
C ASN A 215 8.77 3.10 -8.41
N LEU A 216 7.84 2.37 -7.81
CA LEU A 216 7.15 2.80 -6.59
C LEU A 216 8.14 2.83 -5.43
N LYS A 217 8.26 4.01 -4.76
CA LYS A 217 9.27 4.22 -3.71
C LYS A 217 8.71 4.18 -2.31
N GLN A 218 7.51 4.68 -2.13
CA GLN A 218 6.83 4.77 -0.85
C GLN A 218 5.33 4.56 -1.04
N LEU A 219 4.70 3.91 -0.08
CA LEU A 219 3.26 3.74 0.01
C LEU A 219 2.77 4.05 1.41
N ASP A 220 1.79 4.94 1.49
CA ASP A 220 1.01 5.19 2.71
C ASP A 220 -0.36 4.54 2.55
N LEU A 221 -0.58 3.46 3.32
CA LEU A 221 -1.81 2.67 3.29
C LEU A 221 -2.51 2.66 4.66
N ARG A 222 -2.21 3.65 5.52
CA ARG A 222 -2.80 3.76 6.87
C ARG A 222 -4.31 3.95 6.86
N ASN A 223 -4.85 4.50 5.76
CA ASN A 223 -6.30 4.69 5.59
C ASN A 223 -7.03 3.42 5.15
N PHE A 224 -6.32 2.35 4.78
CA PHE A 224 -6.98 1.12 4.34
C PHE A 224 -7.62 0.40 5.53
N ASN A 225 -8.92 0.17 5.43
CA ASN A 225 -9.62 -0.77 6.29
C ASN A 225 -9.44 -2.18 5.72
N THR A 226 -8.67 -2.99 6.42
CA THR A 226 -8.33 -4.36 6.01
C THR A 226 -9.07 -5.44 6.79
N SER A 227 -10.02 -5.06 7.63
CA SER A 227 -10.72 -5.98 8.56
C SER A 227 -11.45 -7.15 7.88
N LYS A 228 -11.83 -7.00 6.59
CA LYS A 228 -12.46 -8.06 5.80
C LYS A 228 -11.51 -8.74 4.82
N VAL A 229 -10.26 -8.28 4.70
CA VAL A 229 -9.31 -8.83 3.74
C VAL A 229 -8.82 -10.19 4.21
N ILE A 230 -8.96 -11.19 3.34
CA ILE A 230 -8.56 -12.57 3.59
C ILE A 230 -7.33 -13.00 2.79
N ASP A 231 -7.04 -12.32 1.68
CA ASP A 231 -5.95 -12.66 0.76
C ASP A 231 -5.11 -11.42 0.41
N MET A 232 -3.83 -11.49 0.76
CA MET A 232 -2.78 -10.51 0.40
C MET A 232 -1.61 -11.18 -0.32
N ASP A 233 -1.85 -12.34 -0.97
CA ASP A 233 -0.80 -12.99 -1.75
C ASP A 233 -0.12 -11.98 -2.68
N SER A 234 1.21 -11.90 -2.59
CA SER A 234 2.04 -11.13 -3.52
C SER A 234 1.70 -9.63 -3.60
N ILE A 235 1.09 -9.04 -2.56
CA ILE A 235 0.57 -7.66 -2.64
C ILE A 235 1.64 -6.64 -3.07
N PHE A 236 2.92 -6.79 -2.62
CA PHE A 236 4.06 -5.92 -3.00
C PHE A 236 5.15 -6.70 -3.75
N TYR A 237 4.83 -7.90 -4.27
CA TYR A 237 5.82 -8.72 -4.98
C TYR A 237 6.51 -7.93 -6.10
N GLY A 238 7.85 -7.93 -6.10
CA GLY A 238 8.61 -7.29 -7.17
C GLY A 238 8.59 -5.75 -7.18
N CYS A 239 8.08 -5.08 -6.15
CA CYS A 239 8.18 -3.62 -5.99
C CYS A 239 9.64 -3.22 -5.69
N ALA A 240 10.53 -3.34 -6.69
CA ALA A 240 11.98 -3.31 -6.51
C ALA A 240 12.52 -2.04 -5.82
N ASN A 241 11.93 -0.87 -6.08
CA ASN A 241 12.36 0.41 -5.50
C ASN A 241 11.56 0.83 -4.27
N LEU A 242 10.63 -0.01 -3.78
CA LEU A 242 9.86 0.29 -2.57
C LEU A 242 10.79 0.25 -1.35
N GLU A 243 11.02 1.40 -0.75
CA GLU A 243 11.87 1.55 0.43
C GLU A 243 11.09 1.51 1.74
N THR A 244 9.87 2.05 1.72
CA THR A 244 9.02 2.13 2.91
C THR A 244 7.55 1.91 2.55
N VAL A 245 6.86 1.12 3.36
CA VAL A 245 5.41 0.98 3.34
C VAL A 245 4.87 1.22 4.75
N ASP A 246 3.79 1.99 4.86
CA ASP A 246 3.10 2.24 6.13
C ASP A 246 1.76 1.53 6.15
N ILE A 247 1.67 0.52 7.02
CA ILE A 247 0.51 -0.34 7.26
C ILE A 247 0.08 -0.30 8.72
N SER A 248 0.45 0.76 9.45
CA SER A 248 0.34 0.83 10.91
C SER A 248 -1.09 0.70 11.47
N ASN A 249 -2.10 0.99 10.64
CA ASN A 249 -3.52 0.89 11.03
C ASN A 249 -4.23 -0.35 10.47
N TRP A 250 -3.51 -1.30 9.88
CA TRP A 250 -4.14 -2.48 9.31
C TRP A 250 -4.70 -3.39 10.40
N ASP A 251 -5.96 -3.78 10.23
CA ASP A 251 -6.62 -4.87 10.95
C ASP A 251 -6.53 -6.14 10.10
N THR A 252 -5.74 -7.10 10.54
CA THR A 252 -5.47 -8.33 9.80
C THR A 252 -6.09 -9.58 10.44
N GLY A 253 -7.02 -9.40 11.38
CA GLY A 253 -7.66 -10.51 12.09
C GLY A 253 -8.44 -11.50 11.19
N SER A 254 -8.81 -11.11 9.96
CA SER A 254 -9.44 -12.01 8.97
C SER A 254 -8.45 -12.67 8.01
N MET A 255 -7.16 -12.28 8.04
CA MET A 255 -6.15 -12.67 7.08
C MET A 255 -5.82 -14.15 7.15
N GLN A 256 -5.77 -14.83 6.00
CA GLN A 256 -5.45 -16.24 5.88
C GLN A 256 -4.20 -16.51 5.04
N ASN A 257 -3.93 -15.67 4.04
CA ASN A 257 -2.82 -15.86 3.10
C ASN A 257 -1.96 -14.60 3.00
N MET A 258 -0.67 -14.74 3.37
CA MET A 258 0.36 -13.70 3.27
C MET A 258 1.57 -14.17 2.43
N THR A 259 1.37 -15.19 1.59
CA THR A 259 2.40 -15.72 0.70
C THR A 259 2.99 -14.60 -0.15
N TRP A 260 4.34 -14.49 -0.20
CA TRP A 260 5.05 -13.46 -0.98
C TRP A 260 4.72 -12.00 -0.66
N ALA A 261 3.98 -11.68 0.40
CA ALA A 261 3.40 -10.34 0.59
C ALA A 261 4.41 -9.19 0.42
N PHE A 262 5.64 -9.33 0.93
CA PHE A 262 6.74 -8.37 0.78
C PHE A 262 7.93 -8.94 0.00
N GLY A 263 7.84 -10.16 -0.49
CA GLY A 263 8.95 -10.88 -1.09
C GLY A 263 9.16 -10.59 -2.58
N SER A 264 10.24 -11.12 -3.15
CA SER A 264 10.50 -11.14 -4.58
C SER A 264 11.16 -12.44 -5.04
N GLY A 265 11.00 -12.76 -6.32
CA GLY A 265 11.62 -13.94 -6.95
C GLY A 265 13.11 -13.76 -7.28
N ASP A 266 13.69 -14.72 -7.99
CA ASP A 266 15.08 -14.69 -8.49
C ASP A 266 15.14 -14.53 -10.02
N ASN A 267 14.23 -13.79 -10.64
CA ASN A 267 14.23 -13.64 -12.08
C ASN A 267 15.42 -12.77 -12.54
N ALA A 268 16.28 -13.31 -13.39
CA ALA A 268 17.51 -12.64 -13.85
C ALA A 268 17.26 -11.43 -14.78
N THR A 269 16.06 -11.28 -15.31
CA THR A 269 15.72 -10.23 -16.30
C THR A 269 15.12 -8.97 -15.70
N ILE A 270 14.78 -8.98 -14.42
CA ILE A 270 14.19 -7.86 -13.70
C ILE A 270 15.03 -7.62 -12.45
N PRO A 271 15.31 -6.38 -12.02
CA PRO A 271 16.01 -6.14 -10.76
C PRO A 271 15.13 -6.62 -9.59
N ASN A 272 15.20 -7.92 -9.30
CA ASN A 272 14.38 -8.65 -8.33
C ASN A 272 14.91 -8.49 -6.91
N VAL A 273 15.30 -7.29 -6.55
CA VAL A 273 15.80 -6.98 -5.22
C VAL A 273 14.82 -6.02 -4.60
N MET A 274 14.07 -6.47 -3.61
CA MET A 274 13.29 -5.56 -2.76
C MET A 274 14.27 -4.64 -2.01
N ASN A 275 14.18 -3.33 -2.29
CA ASN A 275 14.94 -2.32 -1.56
C ASN A 275 14.25 -1.92 -0.25
N LEU A 276 13.28 -2.69 0.20
CA LEU A 276 12.49 -2.46 1.38
C LEU A 276 13.40 -2.41 2.62
N LYS A 277 13.43 -1.23 3.24
CA LYS A 277 14.20 -0.93 4.44
C LYS A 277 13.33 -0.98 5.69
N ARG A 278 12.04 -0.63 5.53
CA ARG A 278 11.11 -0.48 6.66
C ARG A 278 9.67 -0.79 6.27
N ILE A 279 9.00 -1.55 7.14
CA ILE A 279 7.56 -1.80 7.11
C ILE A 279 7.01 -1.24 8.42
N ILE A 280 6.33 -0.10 8.38
CA ILE A 280 5.80 0.56 9.57
C ILE A 280 4.50 -0.14 9.95
N GLY A 281 4.41 -0.62 11.20
CA GLY A 281 3.25 -1.32 11.74
C GLY A 281 3.27 -2.84 11.58
N ILE A 282 4.35 -3.42 11.02
CA ILE A 282 4.48 -4.87 10.83
C ILE A 282 4.34 -5.64 12.15
N GLU A 283 4.82 -5.07 13.24
CA GLU A 283 4.77 -5.64 14.59
C GLU A 283 3.36 -5.75 15.19
N ASN A 284 2.39 -5.05 14.60
CA ASN A 284 1.02 -4.99 15.09
C ASN A 284 0.03 -5.87 14.30
N LEU A 285 0.49 -6.56 13.26
CA LEU A 285 -0.39 -7.42 12.48
C LEU A 285 -0.89 -8.60 13.33
N ASP A 286 -2.20 -8.82 13.30
CA ASP A 286 -2.79 -10.08 13.78
C ASP A 286 -2.65 -11.15 12.70
N VAL A 287 -1.82 -12.14 12.96
CA VAL A 287 -1.57 -13.27 12.05
C VAL A 287 -2.18 -14.56 12.57
N SER A 288 -3.07 -14.48 13.56
CA SER A 288 -3.63 -15.65 14.25
C SER A 288 -4.45 -16.58 13.34
N ASN A 289 -4.99 -16.08 12.24
CA ASN A 289 -5.71 -16.88 11.25
C ASN A 289 -4.88 -17.22 10.00
N VAL A 290 -3.61 -16.79 9.94
CA VAL A 290 -2.72 -17.06 8.81
C VAL A 290 -2.25 -18.53 8.86
N THR A 291 -2.42 -19.24 7.75
CA THR A 291 -1.98 -20.61 7.59
C THR A 291 -0.68 -20.74 6.79
N THR A 292 -0.36 -19.78 5.94
CA THR A 292 0.87 -19.76 5.15
C THR A 292 1.53 -18.39 5.14
N MET A 293 2.84 -18.40 5.43
CA MET A 293 3.75 -17.26 5.32
C MET A 293 4.88 -17.56 4.32
N GLU A 294 4.60 -18.46 3.36
CA GLU A 294 5.60 -18.87 2.37
C GLU A 294 6.19 -17.64 1.67
N ARG A 295 7.53 -17.52 1.74
CA ARG A 295 8.30 -16.47 1.03
C ARG A 295 7.92 -15.01 1.35
N MET A 296 7.22 -14.77 2.46
CA MET A 296 6.66 -13.46 2.80
C MET A 296 7.68 -12.32 2.76
N PHE A 297 8.92 -12.56 3.22
CA PHE A 297 10.02 -11.58 3.18
C PHE A 297 11.18 -12.00 2.27
N ARG A 298 10.96 -12.98 1.39
CA ARG A 298 12.04 -13.47 0.53
C ARG A 298 12.69 -12.36 -0.29
N ASN A 299 14.02 -12.31 -0.29
CA ASN A 299 14.84 -11.31 -0.98
C ASN A 299 14.61 -9.84 -0.53
N CYS A 300 14.12 -9.59 0.69
CA CYS A 300 14.15 -8.28 1.32
C CYS A 300 15.58 -7.90 1.73
N LYS A 301 16.44 -7.67 0.72
CA LYS A 301 17.91 -7.57 0.90
C LYS A 301 18.36 -6.35 1.71
N LYS A 302 17.52 -5.34 1.92
CA LYS A 302 17.83 -4.10 2.63
C LYS A 302 17.16 -3.97 4.00
N LEU A 303 16.33 -4.95 4.36
CA LEU A 303 15.68 -4.98 5.67
C LEU A 303 16.70 -5.38 6.73
N GLU A 304 16.90 -4.51 7.74
CA GLU A 304 17.95 -4.69 8.75
C GLU A 304 17.41 -5.28 10.07
N THR A 305 16.18 -4.94 10.40
CA THR A 305 15.56 -5.35 11.67
C THR A 305 14.11 -5.76 11.49
N LEU A 306 13.67 -6.80 12.18
CA LEU A 306 12.27 -7.19 12.31
C LEU A 306 11.97 -7.58 13.76
N ASP A 307 10.93 -6.99 14.31
CA ASP A 307 10.39 -7.37 15.60
C ASP A 307 8.98 -7.94 15.42
N LEU A 308 8.86 -9.27 15.53
CA LEU A 308 7.64 -10.04 15.25
C LEU A 308 7.19 -10.82 16.49
N HIS A 309 7.69 -10.48 17.69
CA HIS A 309 7.41 -11.23 18.93
C HIS A 309 5.92 -11.28 19.31
N LYS A 310 5.13 -10.30 18.83
CA LYS A 310 3.67 -10.25 19.09
C LYS A 310 2.86 -11.19 18.17
N TRP A 311 3.47 -11.73 17.14
CA TRP A 311 2.74 -12.52 16.17
C TRP A 311 2.33 -13.88 16.74
N ASN A 312 1.04 -14.16 16.71
CA ASN A 312 0.51 -15.50 17.03
C ASN A 312 0.56 -16.39 15.78
N VAL A 313 1.61 -17.17 15.64
CA VAL A 313 1.83 -18.07 14.50
C VAL A 313 1.29 -19.48 14.71
N SER A 314 0.43 -19.71 15.72
CA SER A 314 0.00 -21.05 16.13
C SER A 314 -0.79 -21.81 15.06
N ASN A 315 -1.38 -21.12 14.09
CA ASN A 315 -2.09 -21.72 12.96
C ASN A 315 -1.25 -21.83 11.68
N VAL A 316 -0.02 -21.32 11.69
CA VAL A 316 0.85 -21.37 10.51
C VAL A 316 1.38 -22.78 10.30
N GLU A 317 1.17 -23.30 9.10
CA GLU A 317 1.64 -24.62 8.67
C GLU A 317 2.88 -24.54 7.75
N ASN A 318 2.99 -23.46 6.96
CA ASN A 318 4.05 -23.31 5.96
C ASN A 318 4.84 -22.01 6.13
N MET A 319 6.14 -22.14 6.43
CA MET A 319 7.12 -21.06 6.53
C MET A 319 8.27 -21.23 5.51
N LEU A 320 8.01 -21.94 4.40
CA LEU A 320 8.99 -22.13 3.32
C LEU A 320 9.61 -20.78 2.91
N GLN A 321 10.95 -20.68 3.02
CA GLN A 321 11.70 -19.51 2.54
C GLN A 321 11.26 -18.17 3.16
N LEU A 322 10.66 -18.14 4.34
CA LEU A 322 10.06 -16.96 4.95
C LEU A 322 10.99 -15.74 4.94
N PHE A 323 12.26 -15.91 5.35
CA PHE A 323 13.29 -14.86 5.37
C PHE A 323 14.44 -15.10 4.37
N ASN A 324 14.25 -16.04 3.44
CA ASN A 324 15.31 -16.41 2.50
C ASN A 324 15.84 -15.18 1.73
N GLY A 325 17.16 -14.98 1.77
CA GLY A 325 17.82 -13.88 1.04
C GLY A 325 17.69 -12.50 1.70
N CYS A 326 17.26 -12.43 2.97
CA CYS A 326 17.28 -11.20 3.77
C CYS A 326 18.72 -10.89 4.22
N ARG A 327 19.58 -10.53 3.27
CA ARG A 327 21.04 -10.46 3.46
C ARG A 327 21.50 -9.42 4.49
N SER A 328 20.74 -8.33 4.65
CA SER A 328 21.06 -7.28 5.63
C SER A 328 20.34 -7.45 6.97
N LEU A 329 19.48 -8.47 7.12
CA LEU A 329 18.73 -8.71 8.36
C LEU A 329 19.70 -9.10 9.47
N LYS A 330 19.95 -8.15 10.37
CA LYS A 330 20.88 -8.28 11.47
C LYS A 330 20.18 -8.76 12.75
N THR A 331 19.01 -8.19 13.04
CA THR A 331 18.22 -8.54 14.24
C THR A 331 16.82 -8.99 13.85
N LEU A 332 16.42 -10.13 14.41
CA LEU A 332 15.11 -10.71 14.25
C LEU A 332 14.59 -11.15 15.62
N ASN A 333 13.46 -10.61 16.04
CA ASN A 333 12.80 -11.02 17.27
C ASN A 333 11.53 -11.81 16.92
N ILE A 334 11.57 -13.12 17.18
CA ILE A 334 10.46 -14.08 17.03
C ILE A 334 10.16 -14.77 18.36
N ASP A 335 10.53 -14.16 19.47
CA ASP A 335 10.27 -14.71 20.80
C ASP A 335 8.76 -14.92 21.01
N GLY A 336 8.42 -16.03 21.64
CA GLY A 336 7.03 -16.40 21.89
C GLY A 336 6.28 -17.05 20.71
N TRP A 337 6.92 -17.22 19.55
CA TRP A 337 6.29 -17.95 18.46
C TRP A 337 5.96 -19.39 18.83
N ASN A 338 4.71 -19.79 18.65
CA ASN A 338 4.26 -21.17 18.78
C ASN A 338 4.22 -21.85 17.41
N MET A 339 5.27 -22.57 17.07
CA MET A 339 5.44 -23.21 15.74
C MET A 339 4.94 -24.67 15.71
N LYS A 340 4.15 -25.13 16.68
CA LYS A 340 3.75 -26.53 16.82
C LYS A 340 2.97 -27.11 15.64
N ASN A 341 2.37 -26.29 14.80
CA ASN A 341 1.65 -26.73 13.60
C ASN A 341 2.48 -26.59 12.32
N VAL A 342 3.67 -26.01 12.39
CA VAL A 342 4.53 -25.82 11.22
C VAL A 342 5.04 -27.17 10.71
N THR A 343 4.88 -27.39 9.42
CA THR A 343 5.30 -28.62 8.72
C THR A 343 6.51 -28.38 7.81
N ASN A 344 6.73 -27.13 7.40
CA ASN A 344 7.75 -26.76 6.42
C ASN A 344 8.51 -25.49 6.84
N ILE A 345 9.82 -25.66 7.10
CA ILE A 345 10.77 -24.57 7.39
C ILE A 345 11.94 -24.56 6.38
N GLN A 346 11.77 -25.22 5.23
CA GLN A 346 12.82 -25.34 4.23
C GLN A 346 13.32 -23.96 3.77
N TYR A 347 14.64 -23.75 3.82
CA TYR A 347 15.32 -22.48 3.47
C TYR A 347 14.81 -21.25 4.26
N MET A 348 14.21 -21.41 5.43
CA MET A 348 13.56 -20.32 6.16
C MET A 348 14.48 -19.11 6.40
N PHE A 349 15.73 -19.36 6.78
CA PHE A 349 16.76 -18.33 7.03
C PHE A 349 17.90 -18.37 6.00
N ASN A 350 17.74 -19.13 4.91
CA ASN A 350 18.82 -19.25 3.92
C ASN A 350 19.31 -17.88 3.45
N SER A 351 20.63 -17.67 3.43
CA SER A 351 21.28 -16.42 3.03
C SER A 351 20.86 -15.18 3.86
N CYS A 352 20.51 -15.34 5.13
CA CYS A 352 20.45 -14.27 6.13
C CYS A 352 21.89 -14.00 6.64
N GLU A 353 22.72 -13.41 5.78
CA GLU A 353 24.17 -13.43 5.87
C GLU A 353 24.75 -12.75 7.12
N VAL A 354 24.02 -11.78 7.71
CA VAL A 354 24.48 -11.00 8.88
C VAL A 354 23.60 -11.21 10.12
N LEU A 355 22.68 -12.18 10.09
CA LEU A 355 21.78 -12.44 11.22
C LEU A 355 22.58 -12.90 12.43
N GLU A 356 22.36 -12.26 13.58
CA GLU A 356 23.05 -12.55 14.84
C GLU A 356 22.09 -12.48 16.04
N GLY A 357 22.55 -12.90 17.21
CA GLY A 357 21.77 -12.90 18.45
C GLY A 357 21.13 -14.25 18.73
N THR A 358 19.93 -14.27 19.26
CA THR A 358 19.24 -15.49 19.68
C THR A 358 17.85 -15.55 19.06
N ILE A 359 17.48 -16.72 18.53
CA ILE A 359 16.12 -17.04 18.11
C ILE A 359 15.67 -18.35 18.76
N ALA A 360 14.36 -18.55 18.84
CA ALA A 360 13.78 -19.79 19.38
C ALA A 360 13.00 -20.55 18.29
N LEU A 361 13.28 -21.84 18.13
CA LEU A 361 12.52 -22.75 17.28
C LEU A 361 11.67 -23.67 18.15
N THR A 362 10.35 -23.51 18.06
CA THR A 362 9.37 -24.15 18.95
C THR A 362 8.47 -25.17 18.23
N PHE A 363 8.93 -25.67 17.09
CA PHE A 363 8.19 -26.63 16.29
C PHE A 363 8.08 -28.02 16.94
N ASP A 364 7.11 -28.80 16.50
CA ASP A 364 7.01 -30.25 16.84
C ASP A 364 7.78 -31.04 15.78
N SER A 365 8.85 -31.72 16.23
CA SER A 365 9.71 -32.55 15.37
C SER A 365 8.96 -33.66 14.64
N THR A 366 7.81 -34.10 15.16
CA THR A 366 6.98 -35.15 14.53
C THR A 366 6.14 -34.63 13.38
N LYS A 367 5.92 -33.29 13.31
CA LYS A 367 5.14 -32.62 12.24
C LYS A 367 6.00 -32.06 11.13
N ILE A 368 7.25 -31.69 11.40
CA ILE A 368 8.14 -31.14 10.39
C ILE A 368 8.43 -32.19 9.32
N THR A 369 8.03 -31.91 8.09
CA THR A 369 8.28 -32.76 6.92
C THR A 369 9.46 -32.28 6.08
N THR A 370 9.72 -30.97 6.08
CA THR A 370 10.77 -30.33 5.24
C THR A 370 11.49 -29.25 6.02
N TYR A 371 12.83 -29.39 6.14
CA TYR A 371 13.70 -28.42 6.82
C TYR A 371 15.06 -28.23 6.12
N THR A 372 15.24 -28.78 4.92
CA THR A 372 16.50 -28.69 4.17
C THR A 372 16.93 -27.24 3.97
N GLY A 373 18.20 -26.94 4.26
CA GLY A 373 18.79 -25.64 4.04
C GLY A 373 18.22 -24.52 4.90
N THR A 374 17.53 -24.83 6.01
CA THR A 374 16.91 -23.84 6.91
C THR A 374 17.85 -22.68 7.21
N PHE A 375 19.12 -22.94 7.48
CA PHE A 375 20.13 -21.96 7.79
C PHE A 375 21.28 -21.87 6.76
N ASN A 376 21.17 -22.37 5.58
CA ASN A 376 22.24 -22.37 4.60
C ASN A 376 22.73 -20.94 4.27
N GLY A 377 24.03 -20.64 4.50
CA GLY A 377 24.60 -19.29 4.33
C GLY A 377 24.11 -18.24 5.36
N THR A 378 23.48 -18.68 6.46
CA THR A 378 23.06 -17.81 7.56
C THR A 378 24.26 -17.39 8.39
N ALA A 379 24.27 -16.14 8.89
CA ALA A 379 25.28 -15.56 9.76
C ALA A 379 26.73 -15.60 9.22
N GLN A 380 26.97 -16.03 7.98
CA GLN A 380 28.32 -16.22 7.43
C GLN A 380 29.17 -14.94 7.45
N ASN A 381 28.56 -13.79 7.35
CA ASN A 381 29.17 -12.46 7.38
C ASN A 381 28.92 -11.72 8.69
N SER A 382 28.32 -12.36 9.71
CA SER A 382 28.05 -11.77 11.01
C SER A 382 29.31 -11.71 11.87
N ASN A 383 29.42 -10.71 12.74
CA ASN A 383 30.48 -10.64 13.75
C ASN A 383 30.25 -11.63 14.90
N ASN A 384 29.00 -11.87 15.25
CA ASN A 384 28.59 -12.77 16.33
C ASN A 384 27.83 -13.97 15.79
N PRO A 385 27.83 -15.12 16.46
CA PRO A 385 27.04 -16.26 16.05
C PRO A 385 25.53 -15.99 16.23
N LEU A 386 24.72 -16.70 15.45
CA LEU A 386 23.29 -16.87 15.70
C LEU A 386 23.12 -18.06 16.65
N ILE A 387 22.51 -17.85 17.81
CA ILE A 387 22.19 -18.88 18.77
C ILE A 387 20.75 -19.35 18.58
N VAL A 388 20.56 -20.65 18.40
CA VAL A 388 19.22 -21.24 18.16
C VAL A 388 18.79 -21.99 19.41
N ASN A 389 17.94 -21.38 20.22
CA ASN A 389 17.25 -22.06 21.32
C ASN A 389 16.10 -22.92 20.75
N TYR A 390 15.67 -23.91 21.49
CA TYR A 390 14.67 -24.88 21.03
C TYR A 390 13.85 -25.45 22.20
N THR A 391 12.63 -25.89 21.90
CA THR A 391 11.77 -26.59 22.86
C THR A 391 12.05 -28.11 22.89
N SER A 392 11.63 -28.79 23.94
CA SER A 392 11.73 -30.28 24.04
C SER A 392 11.09 -30.98 22.84
N SER A 393 10.00 -30.42 22.31
CA SER A 393 9.32 -30.95 21.12
C SER A 393 10.18 -30.89 19.85
N ALA A 394 11.15 -29.99 19.76
CA ALA A 394 12.06 -29.84 18.61
C ALA A 394 13.29 -30.75 18.70
N THR A 395 13.59 -31.38 19.86
CA THR A 395 14.83 -32.10 20.14
C THR A 395 15.15 -33.16 19.10
N GLY A 396 14.15 -33.84 18.56
CA GLY A 396 14.35 -34.98 17.65
C GLY A 396 15.09 -34.65 16.34
N ILE A 397 15.00 -33.40 15.85
CA ILE A 397 15.62 -32.98 14.58
C ILE A 397 16.45 -31.72 14.66
N ILE A 398 16.53 -31.02 15.82
CA ILE A 398 17.19 -29.74 15.92
C ILE A 398 18.65 -29.77 15.46
N ASP A 399 19.39 -30.83 15.77
CA ASP A 399 20.77 -31.00 15.34
C ASP A 399 20.89 -31.10 13.81
N ASN A 400 19.96 -31.82 13.17
CA ASN A 400 19.89 -31.92 11.72
C ASN A 400 19.52 -30.58 11.05
N VAL A 401 18.58 -29.86 11.67
CA VAL A 401 18.18 -28.51 11.18
C VAL A 401 19.36 -27.53 11.22
N ILE A 402 20.16 -27.56 12.30
CA ILE A 402 21.34 -26.70 12.44
C ILE A 402 22.50 -27.23 11.57
N ALA A 403 22.71 -28.51 11.44
CA ALA A 403 23.80 -29.11 10.65
C ALA A 403 23.71 -28.81 9.12
N THR A 404 22.59 -28.23 8.65
CA THR A 404 22.47 -27.80 7.25
C THR A 404 23.33 -26.55 6.93
N GLN A 405 24.19 -26.11 7.87
CA GLN A 405 25.00 -24.89 7.80
C GLN A 405 26.37 -25.10 7.16
N SER A 406 26.88 -24.02 6.61
CA SER A 406 28.30 -23.86 6.36
C SER A 406 28.96 -23.08 7.52
N GLY A 407 29.70 -23.77 8.39
CA GLY A 407 30.54 -23.17 9.43
C GLY A 407 29.88 -22.99 10.82
N ASP A 408 30.67 -22.52 11.79
CA ASP A 408 30.33 -22.45 13.22
C ASP A 408 29.48 -21.23 13.61
N LYS A 409 28.92 -20.53 12.64
CA LYS A 409 28.22 -19.25 12.87
C LYS A 409 26.77 -19.42 13.35
N VAL A 410 26.16 -20.57 13.11
CA VAL A 410 24.86 -20.92 13.70
C VAL A 410 25.12 -22.01 14.76
N GLN A 411 24.77 -21.72 15.98
CA GLN A 411 25.06 -22.57 17.12
C GLN A 411 23.78 -23.02 17.84
N LYS A 412 23.79 -24.27 18.27
CA LYS A 412 22.74 -24.77 19.14
C LYS A 412 22.82 -24.08 20.50
N GLY A 413 21.71 -23.50 20.93
CA GLY A 413 21.55 -22.88 22.23
C GLY A 413 20.95 -23.81 23.27
N SER A 414 20.18 -23.21 24.17
CA SER A 414 19.56 -23.94 25.29
C SER A 414 18.16 -24.45 24.94
N GLN A 415 17.75 -25.54 25.60
CA GLN A 415 16.36 -25.93 25.66
C GLN A 415 15.62 -24.95 26.59
N ILE A 416 14.43 -24.49 26.19
CA ILE A 416 13.73 -23.32 26.78
C ILE A 416 12.32 -23.63 27.32
N ASP A 417 11.91 -24.88 27.43
CA ASP A 417 10.62 -25.32 28.00
C ASP A 417 10.72 -25.81 29.42
#